data_f45d8e4a2c264f3e360b948848a42ea3
#
_entry.id   f45d8e4a2c264f3e360b948848a42ea3
#
_cell.length_a   1.000
_cell.length_b   1.000
_cell.length_c   1.000
_cell.angle_alpha   90.00
_cell.angle_beta   90.00
_cell.angle_gamma   90.00
#
_symmetry.space_group_name_H-M   'P 1'
#
loop_
_entity.id
_entity.type
_entity.pdbx_description
1 polymer ?
#
loop_
_entity_poly.entity_id
_entity_poly.type
_entity_poly.pdbx_seq_one_letter_code
_entity_poly.pdbx_strand_id
1 'polypeptide(L)'
;LANNSERIHFLCSVNDDQFEEIMSYNDLLSSLEEDGEGIVWKFRCISAHQGPLTPKDKDWNGSAYNVMVEWENGEITTEPLSIIAADDPVSCAIYARDNNLLDVDGWKRFRGIAKRQQKLHRMVNQAKLRSFRTAPRFKYGYEIPKDFGHAKRLDDQCGNTQWLDATILELAQLHEYDTFKDHGHKGDPPNGFKKIRTHLVYDCKHDGRHKARMVADGHLTEGPLDSVYSGVVSLRGLRMLVFLAELNGLETWATDIGNAYLEAETKERVYIIAGAEFGDLEGHTLVIFKALYGLRSSGLRWHERFADCLRDMGFTPSKAEPDIWMRPNGDAYEYIGVYVDDLAIIARNPGEIANVLQSKYNFKLKGTGPITFHLGMDFFRDSDGVLCIAARKYVEKMVMTYEQHFGSKPSQKFSSPLEAGDHPEVDSSEFLDVTETRLYQSLIGAL
;
A
#
# COMPACT_ATOMS: atom_id res chain seq x y z
N LEU A 1 -17.81 -37.38 -18.30
CA LEU A 1 -16.40 -36.98 -18.25
C LEU A 1 -16.25 -36.04 -17.06
N ALA A 2 -15.79 -36.59 -15.94
CA ALA A 2 -15.53 -35.84 -14.72
C ALA A 2 -14.26 -35.01 -14.91
N ASN A 3 -14.39 -33.70 -14.95
CA ASN A 3 -13.29 -32.80 -14.69
C ASN A 3 -13.08 -32.72 -13.18
N ASN A 4 -12.26 -33.59 -12.64
CA ASN A 4 -11.62 -33.40 -11.35
C ASN A 4 -10.43 -32.47 -11.55
N SER A 5 -10.66 -31.17 -11.58
CA SER A 5 -9.62 -30.21 -11.21
C SER A 5 -9.51 -30.32 -9.70
N GLU A 6 -8.58 -31.10 -9.20
CA GLU A 6 -8.17 -31.04 -7.80
C GLU A 6 -7.75 -29.61 -7.53
N ARG A 7 -8.60 -28.86 -6.81
CA ARG A 7 -8.25 -27.53 -6.33
C ARG A 7 -7.15 -27.72 -5.31
N ILE A 8 -5.98 -27.21 -5.59
CA ILE A 8 -4.89 -27.16 -4.61
C ILE A 8 -5.38 -26.27 -3.48
N HIS A 9 -5.41 -26.82 -2.26
CA HIS A 9 -5.72 -26.10 -1.05
C HIS A 9 -4.45 -25.94 -0.24
N PHE A 10 -4.27 -24.79 0.35
CA PHE A 10 -3.15 -24.47 1.22
C PHE A 10 -3.63 -24.49 2.66
N LEU A 11 -2.86 -25.15 3.52
CA LEU A 11 -3.02 -25.02 4.95
C LEU A 11 -2.23 -23.77 5.35
N CYS A 12 -2.94 -22.72 5.76
CA CYS A 12 -2.34 -21.46 6.19
C CYS A 12 -2.34 -21.42 7.72
N SER A 13 -1.17 -21.19 8.31
CA SER A 13 -1.03 -21.00 9.75
C SER A 13 -0.74 -19.52 10.01
N VAL A 14 -1.41 -18.94 10.99
CA VAL A 14 -1.21 -17.56 11.44
C VAL A 14 -0.75 -17.59 12.89
N ASN A 15 0.32 -16.84 13.21
CA ASN A 15 0.86 -16.69 14.54
C ASN A 15 1.28 -18.03 15.22
N ASP A 16 2.27 -18.71 14.66
CA ASP A 16 2.87 -19.91 15.24
C ASP A 16 1.85 -20.96 15.71
N ASP A 17 1.03 -21.44 14.76
CA ASP A 17 0.05 -22.53 14.92
C ASP A 17 -1.17 -22.26 15.82
N GLN A 18 -1.49 -21.01 16.11
CA GLN A 18 -2.72 -20.70 16.86
C GLN A 18 -4.01 -20.73 16.01
N PHE A 19 -3.89 -20.69 14.71
CA PHE A 19 -5.02 -20.74 13.79
C PHE A 19 -4.60 -21.38 12.48
N GLU A 20 -5.26 -22.47 12.08
CA GLU A 20 -5.07 -23.14 10.80
C GLU A 20 -6.33 -23.00 9.96
N GLU A 21 -6.22 -22.50 8.74
CA GLU A 21 -7.31 -22.41 7.79
C GLU A 21 -6.89 -23.01 6.44
N ILE A 22 -7.80 -23.78 5.84
CA ILE A 22 -7.59 -24.36 4.52
C ILE A 22 -8.18 -23.42 3.47
N MET A 23 -7.32 -22.76 2.70
CA MET A 23 -7.71 -21.81 1.68
C MET A 23 -7.42 -22.33 0.27
N SER A 24 -8.25 -21.96 -0.69
CA SER A 24 -7.89 -22.12 -2.09
C SER A 24 -6.80 -21.10 -2.48
N TYR A 25 -6.06 -21.35 -3.56
CA TYR A 25 -5.03 -20.42 -4.05
C TYR A 25 -5.61 -19.02 -4.32
N ASN A 26 -6.81 -18.95 -4.88
CA ASN A 26 -7.46 -17.67 -5.15
C ASN A 26 -7.90 -16.95 -3.87
N ASP A 27 -8.36 -17.68 -2.86
CA ASP A 27 -8.73 -17.08 -1.57
C ASP A 27 -7.49 -16.58 -0.82
N LEU A 28 -6.38 -17.33 -0.92
CA LEU A 28 -5.09 -16.90 -0.37
C LEU A 28 -4.56 -15.63 -1.06
N LEU A 29 -4.63 -15.59 -2.40
CA LEU A 29 -4.25 -14.38 -3.16
C LEU A 29 -5.15 -13.19 -2.82
N SER A 30 -6.47 -13.39 -2.75
CA SER A 30 -7.41 -12.33 -2.37
C SER A 30 -7.15 -11.80 -0.95
N SER A 31 -6.81 -12.67 -0.01
CA SER A 31 -6.44 -12.26 1.35
C SER A 31 -5.13 -11.46 1.38
N LEU A 32 -4.17 -11.80 0.53
CA LEU A 32 -2.90 -11.06 0.38
C LEU A 32 -3.08 -9.75 -0.39
N GLU A 33 -4.07 -9.65 -1.30
CA GLU A 33 -4.42 -8.42 -2.02
C GLU A 33 -5.19 -7.42 -1.15
N GLU A 34 -6.01 -7.90 -0.19
CA GLU A 34 -6.74 -7.04 0.76
C GLU A 34 -5.81 -6.28 1.71
N ASP A 35 -4.58 -6.77 1.96
CA ASP A 35 -3.57 -6.10 2.77
C ASP A 35 -2.81 -4.98 2.03
N GLY A 36 -3.21 -4.64 0.80
CA GLY A 36 -2.73 -3.44 0.07
C GLY A 36 -1.29 -3.49 -0.45
N GLU A 37 -0.58 -4.57 -0.21
CA GLU A 37 0.71 -4.89 -0.84
C GLU A 37 0.54 -6.23 -1.55
N GLY A 38 0.04 -6.18 -2.78
CA GLY A 38 0.08 -7.35 -3.66
C GLY A 38 1.52 -7.83 -3.76
N ILE A 39 1.87 -8.87 -3.01
CA ILE A 39 3.12 -9.61 -3.20
C ILE A 39 2.92 -10.40 -4.49
N VAL A 40 2.97 -9.73 -5.62
CA VAL A 40 3.29 -10.36 -6.88
C VAL A 40 4.73 -10.80 -6.72
N TRP A 41 4.94 -12.07 -6.40
CA TRP A 41 6.26 -12.69 -6.39
C TRP A 41 6.89 -12.44 -7.76
N LYS A 42 7.75 -11.46 -7.83
CA LYS A 42 8.38 -11.10 -9.09
C LYS A 42 9.43 -12.15 -9.39
N PHE A 43 9.21 -12.75 -10.49
CA PHE A 43 10.09 -13.72 -11.12
C PHE A 43 11.39 -13.03 -11.54
N ARG A 44 12.52 -13.50 -11.02
CA ARG A 44 13.84 -12.96 -11.38
C ARG A 44 14.42 -13.65 -12.60
N CYS A 45 14.56 -14.97 -12.53
CA CYS A 45 15.06 -15.76 -13.65
C CYS A 45 14.82 -17.26 -13.42
N ILE A 46 14.95 -18.04 -14.52
CA ILE A 46 15.13 -19.49 -14.45
C ILE A 46 16.63 -19.77 -14.37
N SER A 47 17.07 -20.46 -13.32
CA SER A 47 18.48 -20.78 -13.07
C SER A 47 18.88 -22.15 -13.62
N ALA A 48 17.97 -23.13 -13.62
CA ALA A 48 18.23 -24.49 -14.10
C ALA A 48 16.95 -25.18 -14.57
N HIS A 49 17.08 -26.35 -15.17
CA HIS A 49 15.95 -27.22 -15.53
C HIS A 49 16.30 -28.69 -15.30
N GLN A 50 15.24 -29.48 -15.10
CA GLN A 50 15.30 -30.94 -14.96
C GLN A 50 14.37 -31.57 -16.00
N GLY A 51 14.81 -32.63 -16.66
CA GLY A 51 14.02 -33.37 -17.65
C GLY A 51 14.84 -33.81 -18.86
N PRO A 52 14.23 -34.53 -19.82
CA PRO A 52 12.78 -34.81 -19.89
C PRO A 52 12.30 -35.82 -18.84
N LEU A 53 11.19 -35.51 -18.17
CA LEU A 53 10.54 -36.35 -17.19
C LEU A 53 9.32 -37.06 -17.79
N THR A 54 9.02 -38.24 -17.26
CA THR A 54 7.84 -39.03 -17.64
C THR A 54 6.96 -39.25 -16.38
N PRO A 55 5.66 -39.61 -16.50
CA PRO A 55 4.80 -39.90 -15.37
C PRO A 55 5.28 -40.98 -14.41
N LYS A 56 6.33 -41.72 -14.76
CA LYS A 56 6.94 -42.73 -13.90
C LYS A 56 8.08 -42.18 -13.03
N ASP A 57 8.56 -41.01 -13.35
CA ASP A 57 9.64 -40.38 -12.62
C ASP A 57 9.14 -39.77 -11.31
N LYS A 58 9.91 -39.91 -10.23
CA LYS A 58 9.54 -39.43 -8.90
C LYS A 58 9.26 -37.94 -8.85
N ASP A 59 9.99 -37.18 -9.68
CA ASP A 59 9.92 -35.73 -9.71
C ASP A 59 8.94 -35.20 -10.79
N TRP A 60 8.12 -36.10 -11.37
CA TRP A 60 7.09 -35.72 -12.32
C TRP A 60 5.99 -34.91 -11.61
N ASN A 61 5.80 -33.67 -12.05
CA ASN A 61 4.80 -32.76 -11.51
C ASN A 61 3.87 -32.19 -12.61
N GLY A 62 3.40 -33.06 -13.52
CA GLY A 62 2.50 -32.67 -14.61
C GLY A 62 3.15 -32.00 -15.81
N SER A 63 4.48 -31.95 -15.86
CA SER A 63 5.24 -31.39 -16.99
C SER A 63 6.44 -32.26 -17.33
N ALA A 64 6.79 -32.33 -18.64
CA ALA A 64 7.99 -33.02 -19.08
C ALA A 64 9.30 -32.38 -18.64
N TYR A 65 9.24 -31.16 -18.14
CA TYR A 65 10.36 -30.43 -17.55
C TYR A 65 9.91 -29.68 -16.30
N ASN A 66 10.75 -29.70 -15.29
CA ASN A 66 10.68 -28.79 -14.16
C ASN A 66 11.76 -27.71 -14.34
N VAL A 67 11.51 -26.51 -13.89
CA VAL A 67 12.45 -25.37 -13.91
C VAL A 67 12.71 -24.86 -12.50
N MET A 68 13.96 -24.54 -12.21
CA MET A 68 14.33 -23.87 -10.97
C MET A 68 14.17 -22.37 -11.17
N VAL A 69 13.23 -21.80 -10.44
CA VAL A 69 12.85 -20.38 -10.51
C VAL A 69 13.49 -19.66 -9.34
N GLU A 70 14.23 -18.61 -9.65
CA GLU A 70 14.73 -17.67 -8.66
C GLU A 70 13.77 -16.47 -8.60
N TRP A 71 13.17 -16.24 -7.44
CA TRP A 71 12.27 -15.14 -7.18
C TRP A 71 13.01 -13.88 -6.74
N GLU A 72 12.42 -12.70 -6.87
CA GLU A 72 13.08 -11.44 -6.46
C GLU A 72 13.39 -11.38 -4.95
N ASN A 73 12.67 -12.15 -4.14
CA ASN A 73 12.94 -12.30 -2.70
C ASN A 73 14.17 -13.19 -2.39
N GLY A 74 14.79 -13.78 -3.45
CA GLY A 74 15.95 -14.68 -3.31
C GLY A 74 15.60 -16.15 -3.03
N GLU A 75 14.32 -16.50 -2.96
CA GLU A 75 13.88 -17.88 -2.85
C GLU A 75 14.08 -18.61 -4.19
N ILE A 76 14.40 -19.92 -4.13
CA ILE A 76 14.52 -20.77 -5.31
C ILE A 76 13.55 -21.93 -5.14
N THR A 77 12.60 -22.05 -6.08
CA THR A 77 11.65 -23.16 -6.12
C THR A 77 11.80 -23.98 -7.39
N THR A 78 11.34 -25.23 -7.35
CA THR A 78 11.30 -26.11 -8.52
C THR A 78 9.87 -26.23 -9.00
N GLU A 79 9.56 -25.63 -10.14
CA GLU A 79 8.22 -25.49 -10.68
C GLU A 79 8.05 -26.24 -12.01
N PRO A 80 6.86 -26.79 -12.31
CA PRO A 80 6.58 -27.36 -13.63
C PRO A 80 6.70 -26.30 -14.72
N LEU A 81 7.45 -26.61 -15.78
CA LEU A 81 7.60 -25.70 -16.94
C LEU A 81 6.25 -25.31 -17.55
N SER A 82 5.22 -26.15 -17.46
CA SER A 82 3.89 -25.86 -17.97
C SER A 82 3.22 -24.69 -17.23
N ILE A 83 3.44 -24.56 -15.93
CA ILE A 83 2.90 -23.49 -15.09
C ILE A 83 3.65 -22.20 -15.36
N ILE A 84 4.98 -22.21 -15.20
CA ILE A 84 5.79 -21.00 -15.44
C ILE A 84 5.65 -20.50 -16.87
N ALA A 85 5.44 -21.38 -17.84
CA ALA A 85 5.20 -20.98 -19.22
C ALA A 85 3.83 -20.36 -19.49
N ALA A 86 2.86 -20.58 -18.63
CA ALA A 86 1.57 -19.89 -18.67
C ALA A 86 1.68 -18.48 -18.08
N ASP A 87 2.45 -18.33 -16.99
CA ASP A 87 2.61 -17.06 -16.27
C ASP A 87 3.63 -16.14 -16.95
N ASP A 88 4.83 -16.67 -17.30
CA ASP A 88 5.89 -15.92 -18.01
C ASP A 88 6.53 -16.71 -19.14
N PRO A 89 5.88 -16.77 -20.30
CA PRO A 89 6.42 -17.44 -21.47
C PRO A 89 7.66 -16.75 -22.05
N VAL A 90 7.90 -15.48 -21.74
CA VAL A 90 9.03 -14.70 -22.24
C VAL A 90 10.31 -15.14 -21.56
N SER A 91 10.32 -15.24 -20.23
CA SER A 91 11.47 -15.73 -19.46
C SER A 91 11.80 -17.20 -19.81
N CYS A 92 10.77 -18.04 -20.02
CA CYS A 92 10.97 -19.38 -20.53
C CYS A 92 11.66 -19.38 -21.92
N ALA A 93 11.28 -18.46 -22.81
CA ALA A 93 11.87 -18.34 -24.13
C ALA A 93 13.32 -17.83 -24.09
N ILE A 94 13.63 -16.92 -23.17
CA ILE A 94 14.99 -16.43 -22.91
C ILE A 94 15.87 -17.57 -22.44
N TYR A 95 15.42 -18.27 -21.40
CA TYR A 95 16.15 -19.39 -20.83
C TYR A 95 16.39 -20.50 -21.87
N ALA A 96 15.35 -20.86 -22.65
CA ALA A 96 15.46 -21.86 -23.70
C ALA A 96 16.46 -21.47 -24.82
N ARG A 97 16.51 -20.17 -25.17
CA ARG A 97 17.48 -19.66 -26.14
C ARG A 97 18.90 -19.74 -25.59
N ASP A 98 19.13 -19.26 -24.41
CA ASP A 98 20.45 -19.12 -23.79
C ASP A 98 21.07 -20.50 -23.46
N ASN A 99 20.20 -21.51 -23.26
CA ASN A 99 20.61 -22.90 -23.02
C ASN A 99 20.46 -23.83 -24.25
N ASN A 100 20.24 -23.29 -25.46
CA ASN A 100 20.09 -24.03 -26.70
C ASN A 100 18.97 -25.09 -26.71
N LEU A 101 17.87 -24.83 -25.97
CA LEU A 101 16.76 -25.77 -25.81
C LEU A 101 15.65 -25.58 -26.86
N LEU A 102 15.72 -24.54 -27.70
CA LEU A 102 14.65 -24.21 -28.65
C LEU A 102 14.36 -25.32 -29.69
N ASP A 103 15.25 -26.28 -29.86
CA ASP A 103 15.06 -27.44 -30.71
C ASP A 103 14.64 -28.71 -29.96
N VAL A 104 14.60 -28.66 -28.65
CA VAL A 104 14.24 -29.76 -27.75
C VAL A 104 12.73 -29.85 -27.58
N ASP A 105 12.17 -31.07 -27.60
CA ASP A 105 10.75 -31.32 -27.35
C ASP A 105 10.37 -30.76 -25.95
N GLY A 106 9.20 -30.12 -25.86
CA GLY A 106 8.78 -29.42 -24.66
C GLY A 106 9.16 -27.91 -24.66
N TRP A 107 10.30 -27.56 -25.30
CA TRP A 107 10.77 -26.18 -25.41
C TRP A 107 10.55 -25.55 -26.78
N LYS A 108 10.29 -26.34 -27.82
CA LYS A 108 10.05 -25.87 -29.20
C LYS A 108 8.97 -24.79 -29.32
N ARG A 109 7.97 -24.83 -28.44
CA ARG A 109 6.87 -23.84 -28.39
C ARG A 109 7.35 -22.41 -28.19
N PHE A 110 8.52 -22.21 -27.59
CA PHE A 110 9.07 -20.87 -27.30
C PHE A 110 9.84 -20.25 -28.48
N ARG A 111 10.10 -20.99 -29.59
CA ARG A 111 10.84 -20.47 -30.74
C ARG A 111 10.29 -19.17 -31.31
N GLY A 112 8.95 -19.05 -31.40
CA GLY A 112 8.28 -17.87 -31.93
C GLY A 112 8.48 -16.65 -31.03
N ILE A 113 8.45 -16.86 -29.72
CA ILE A 113 8.65 -15.82 -28.70
C ILE A 113 10.11 -15.40 -28.66
N ALA A 114 11.06 -16.36 -28.65
CA ALA A 114 12.49 -16.10 -28.64
C ALA A 114 12.95 -15.25 -29.84
N LYS A 115 12.42 -15.50 -31.05
CA LYS A 115 12.71 -14.70 -32.24
C LYS A 115 12.18 -13.27 -32.19
N ARG A 116 11.07 -13.03 -31.48
CA ARG A 116 10.42 -11.69 -31.35
C ARG A 116 10.85 -10.91 -30.11
N GLN A 117 11.53 -11.55 -29.18
CA GLN A 117 11.81 -11.04 -27.85
C GLN A 117 12.52 -9.68 -27.84
N GLN A 118 13.58 -9.51 -28.64
CA GLN A 118 14.31 -8.24 -28.66
C GLN A 118 13.42 -7.06 -29.09
N LYS A 119 12.49 -7.30 -30.03
CA LYS A 119 11.52 -6.29 -30.46
C LYS A 119 10.49 -6.00 -29.36
N LEU A 120 9.99 -7.05 -28.70
CA LEU A 120 9.02 -6.92 -27.59
C LEU A 120 9.65 -6.20 -26.39
N HIS A 121 10.85 -6.58 -25.95
CA HIS A 121 11.54 -5.87 -24.87
C HIS A 121 11.79 -4.40 -25.19
N ARG A 122 12.18 -4.10 -26.42
CA ARG A 122 12.36 -2.71 -26.86
C ARG A 122 11.04 -1.94 -26.84
N MET A 123 9.93 -2.54 -27.30
CA MET A 123 8.59 -1.94 -27.26
C MET A 123 8.07 -1.75 -25.85
N VAL A 124 8.22 -2.76 -24.99
CA VAL A 124 7.80 -2.68 -23.56
C VAL A 124 8.61 -1.62 -22.83
N ASN A 125 9.94 -1.56 -23.02
CA ASN A 125 10.76 -0.55 -22.40
C ASN A 125 10.47 0.85 -22.93
N GLN A 126 10.17 0.98 -24.23
CA GLN A 126 9.74 2.27 -24.80
C GLN A 126 8.34 2.69 -24.30
N ALA A 127 7.42 1.76 -24.15
CA ALA A 127 6.10 2.04 -23.58
C ALA A 127 6.22 2.43 -22.10
N LYS A 128 7.03 1.71 -21.30
CA LYS A 128 7.34 2.09 -19.92
C LYS A 128 7.98 3.46 -19.82
N LEU A 129 8.97 3.76 -20.67
CA LEU A 129 9.62 5.08 -20.70
C LEU A 129 8.64 6.19 -21.07
N ARG A 130 7.71 5.95 -22.00
CA ARG A 130 6.69 6.92 -22.39
C ARG A 130 5.61 7.09 -21.32
N SER A 131 5.15 6.02 -20.67
CA SER A 131 4.09 6.09 -19.67
C SER A 131 4.55 6.72 -18.35
N PHE A 132 5.83 6.53 -17.96
CA PHE A 132 6.33 7.07 -16.69
C PHE A 132 6.97 8.46 -16.77
N ARG A 133 7.43 8.93 -17.94
CA ARG A 133 8.27 10.14 -18.04
C ARG A 133 7.63 11.35 -18.71
N THR A 134 6.55 11.20 -19.46
CA THR A 134 6.08 12.28 -20.34
C THR A 134 4.70 12.84 -20.03
N ALA A 135 3.78 12.06 -19.48
CA ALA A 135 2.46 12.59 -19.15
C ALA A 135 2.49 13.35 -17.82
N PRO A 136 2.12 14.63 -17.77
CA PRO A 136 1.92 15.33 -16.51
C PRO A 136 0.77 14.69 -15.74
N ARG A 137 0.91 14.59 -14.42
CA ARG A 137 -0.13 14.11 -13.53
C ARG A 137 -0.83 15.30 -12.89
N PHE A 138 -2.14 15.38 -13.07
CA PHE A 138 -2.95 16.43 -12.45
C PHE A 138 -3.79 15.88 -11.31
N LYS A 139 -3.97 16.69 -10.27
CA LYS A 139 -4.88 16.41 -9.16
C LYS A 139 -5.50 17.72 -8.69
N TYR A 140 -6.82 17.80 -8.66
CA TYR A 140 -7.58 19.00 -8.31
C TYR A 140 -7.19 20.25 -9.12
N GLY A 141 -6.81 20.07 -10.38
CA GLY A 141 -6.39 21.18 -11.27
C GLY A 141 -4.92 21.56 -11.18
N TYR A 142 -4.16 20.99 -10.24
CA TYR A 142 -2.74 21.25 -10.09
C TYR A 142 -1.90 20.13 -10.72
N GLU A 143 -0.85 20.48 -11.43
CA GLU A 143 0.15 19.52 -11.89
C GLU A 143 1.00 19.05 -10.72
N ILE A 144 1.11 17.75 -10.54
CA ILE A 144 1.89 17.16 -9.43
C ILE A 144 3.34 16.99 -9.86
N PRO A 145 4.30 17.60 -9.14
CA PRO A 145 5.72 17.46 -9.44
C PRO A 145 6.21 16.00 -9.37
N LYS A 146 7.15 15.66 -10.23
CA LYS A 146 7.81 14.34 -10.24
C LYS A 146 9.01 14.27 -9.30
N ASP A 147 9.65 15.41 -9.09
CA ASP A 147 10.86 15.59 -8.27
C ASP A 147 10.99 17.06 -7.84
N PHE A 148 11.97 17.36 -6.99
CA PHE A 148 12.22 18.70 -6.47
C PHE A 148 12.56 19.72 -7.58
N GLY A 149 13.33 19.33 -8.58
CA GLY A 149 13.63 20.20 -9.71
C GLY A 149 12.40 20.53 -10.55
N HIS A 150 11.46 19.57 -10.67
CA HIS A 150 10.17 19.81 -11.34
C HIS A 150 9.26 20.72 -10.50
N ALA A 151 9.25 20.55 -9.18
CA ALA A 151 8.51 21.40 -8.26
C ALA A 151 8.90 22.89 -8.42
N LYS A 152 10.20 23.18 -8.43
CA LYS A 152 10.72 24.54 -8.67
C LYS A 152 10.26 25.11 -10.02
N ARG A 153 10.36 24.31 -11.10
CA ARG A 153 9.92 24.77 -12.43
C ARG A 153 8.42 25.08 -12.50
N LEU A 154 7.59 24.28 -11.82
CA LEU A 154 6.15 24.55 -11.76
C LEU A 154 5.83 25.81 -10.97
N ASP A 155 6.51 26.05 -9.84
CA ASP A 155 6.37 27.28 -9.07
C ASP A 155 6.79 28.51 -9.90
N ASP A 156 7.94 28.42 -10.59
CA ASP A 156 8.42 29.49 -11.48
C ASP A 156 7.41 29.79 -12.61
N GLN A 157 6.85 28.75 -13.22
CA GLN A 157 5.83 28.88 -14.29
C GLN A 157 4.52 29.50 -13.80
N CYS A 158 4.13 29.16 -12.58
CA CYS A 158 2.90 29.67 -11.96
C CYS A 158 3.11 31.00 -11.22
N GLY A 159 4.35 31.49 -11.07
CA GLY A 159 4.70 32.70 -10.34
C GLY A 159 4.39 32.61 -8.84
N ASN A 160 4.56 31.43 -8.24
CA ASN A 160 4.32 31.18 -6.81
C ASN A 160 5.42 30.30 -6.21
N THR A 161 5.27 29.89 -4.93
CA THR A 161 6.24 29.08 -4.19
C THR A 161 5.60 27.88 -3.49
N GLN A 162 4.39 27.48 -3.91
CA GLN A 162 3.56 26.53 -3.17
C GLN A 162 4.21 25.14 -3.01
N TRP A 163 4.88 24.64 -4.02
CA TRP A 163 5.60 23.37 -3.95
C TRP A 163 6.89 23.49 -3.14
N LEU A 164 7.59 24.62 -3.27
CA LEU A 164 8.78 24.90 -2.46
C LEU A 164 8.41 25.05 -0.98
N ASP A 165 7.35 25.78 -0.66
CA ASP A 165 6.85 25.94 0.70
C ASP A 165 6.46 24.61 1.32
N ALA A 166 5.78 23.73 0.56
CA ALA A 166 5.46 22.37 1.00
C ALA A 166 6.72 21.54 1.27
N THR A 167 7.77 21.70 0.46
CA THR A 167 9.06 21.03 0.65
C THR A 167 9.78 21.53 1.90
N ILE A 168 9.84 22.85 2.09
CA ILE A 168 10.46 23.48 3.27
C ILE A 168 9.73 23.03 4.55
N LEU A 169 8.41 22.97 4.52
CA LEU A 169 7.62 22.52 5.65
C LEU A 169 7.93 21.06 6.01
N GLU A 170 8.03 20.17 5.03
CA GLU A 170 8.40 18.76 5.25
C GLU A 170 9.80 18.64 5.85
N LEU A 171 10.80 19.33 5.28
CA LEU A 171 12.17 19.29 5.80
C LEU A 171 12.27 19.90 7.20
N ALA A 172 11.54 20.97 7.49
CA ALA A 172 11.47 21.57 8.84
C ALA A 172 10.89 20.56 9.86
N GLN A 173 9.85 19.79 9.48
CA GLN A 173 9.29 18.75 10.32
C GLN A 173 10.31 17.62 10.55
N LEU A 174 11.01 17.15 9.52
CA LEU A 174 12.04 16.12 9.66
C LEU A 174 13.17 16.60 10.58
N HIS A 175 13.54 17.87 10.52
CA HIS A 175 14.52 18.46 11.43
C HIS A 175 14.00 18.56 12.87
N GLU A 176 12.75 19.01 13.06
CA GLU A 176 12.13 19.13 14.40
C GLU A 176 12.07 17.77 15.14
N TYR A 177 11.93 16.67 14.39
CA TYR A 177 11.91 15.31 14.96
C TYR A 177 13.30 14.67 15.05
N ASP A 178 14.39 15.39 14.78
CA ASP A 178 15.75 14.83 14.74
C ASP A 178 15.85 13.56 13.87
N THR A 179 15.20 13.61 12.69
CA THR A 179 15.09 12.45 11.81
C THR A 179 16.44 11.99 11.28
N PHE A 180 17.36 12.94 11.10
CA PHE A 180 18.68 12.69 10.56
C PHE A 180 19.78 13.10 11.54
N LYS A 181 20.83 12.28 11.60
CA LYS A 181 22.08 12.66 12.25
C LYS A 181 23.10 13.00 11.18
N ASP A 182 23.56 14.25 11.20
CA ASP A 182 24.53 14.78 10.23
C ASP A 182 25.95 14.34 10.60
N HIS A 183 26.65 13.71 9.64
CA HIS A 183 28.05 13.32 9.71
C HIS A 183 28.98 14.24 8.90
N GLY A 184 28.45 15.37 8.38
CA GLY A 184 29.17 16.36 7.62
C GLY A 184 29.22 16.08 6.12
N HIS A 185 29.72 17.08 5.37
CA HIS A 185 29.86 17.00 3.92
C HIS A 185 30.87 15.90 3.54
N LYS A 186 30.40 14.91 2.74
CA LYS A 186 31.16 13.70 2.39
C LYS A 186 31.70 12.93 3.61
N GLY A 187 31.08 13.10 4.78
CA GLY A 187 31.48 12.42 6.00
C GLY A 187 31.26 10.90 5.92
N ASP A 188 32.07 10.17 6.68
CA ASP A 188 31.97 8.72 6.72
C ASP A 188 30.73 8.26 7.53
N PRO A 189 29.90 7.38 6.99
CA PRO A 189 28.81 6.79 7.75
C PRO A 189 29.35 5.81 8.80
N PRO A 190 28.59 5.52 9.88
CA PRO A 190 28.97 4.49 10.83
C PRO A 190 29.14 3.12 10.17
N ASN A 191 30.05 2.30 10.71
CA ASN A 191 30.28 0.96 10.19
C ASN A 191 29.01 0.10 10.16
N GLY A 192 28.78 -0.59 9.04
CA GLY A 192 27.63 -1.48 8.87
C GLY A 192 26.33 -0.75 8.45
N PHE A 193 26.42 0.53 8.13
CA PHE A 193 25.29 1.26 7.56
C PHE A 193 25.28 1.17 6.04
N LYS A 194 24.08 1.01 5.46
CA LYS A 194 23.86 0.91 4.02
C LYS A 194 23.38 2.22 3.44
N LYS A 195 23.96 2.63 2.31
CA LYS A 195 23.47 3.78 1.55
C LYS A 195 22.15 3.44 0.88
N ILE A 196 21.15 4.28 1.08
CA ILE A 196 19.90 4.26 0.33
C ILE A 196 19.65 5.62 -0.31
N ARG A 197 18.56 5.74 -1.07
CA ARG A 197 18.10 7.01 -1.63
C ARG A 197 16.83 7.44 -0.93
N THR A 198 16.58 8.74 -0.97
CA THR A 198 15.26 9.33 -0.65
C THR A 198 14.79 10.13 -1.85
N HIS A 199 13.49 10.32 -1.92
CA HIS A 199 12.87 11.20 -2.91
C HIS A 199 11.66 11.89 -2.28
N LEU A 200 11.28 13.02 -2.85
CA LEU A 200 10.09 13.76 -2.45
C LEU A 200 8.89 13.26 -3.26
N VAL A 201 7.83 12.89 -2.57
CA VAL A 201 6.51 12.58 -3.13
C VAL A 201 5.61 13.78 -2.89
N TYR A 202 5.12 14.37 -3.97
CA TYR A 202 4.24 15.51 -3.94
C TYR A 202 2.77 15.09 -4.09
N ASP A 203 1.90 15.81 -3.41
CA ASP A 203 0.45 15.63 -3.49
C ASP A 203 -0.28 16.97 -3.29
N CYS A 204 -1.51 17.05 -3.80
CA CYS A 204 -2.41 18.15 -3.54
C CYS A 204 -3.64 17.64 -2.80
N LYS A 205 -4.02 18.30 -1.71
CA LYS A 205 -5.23 18.00 -0.95
C LYS A 205 -6.46 18.59 -1.67
N HIS A 206 -7.64 18.09 -1.33
CA HIS A 206 -8.92 18.56 -1.90
C HIS A 206 -9.20 20.04 -1.65
N ASP A 207 -8.60 20.61 -0.63
CA ASP A 207 -8.67 22.03 -0.27
C ASP A 207 -7.59 22.89 -0.96
N GLY A 208 -6.86 22.33 -1.94
CA GLY A 208 -5.82 23.00 -2.70
C GLY A 208 -4.47 23.08 -2.02
N ARG A 209 -4.33 22.60 -0.78
CA ARG A 209 -3.04 22.62 -0.08
C ARG A 209 -2.05 21.66 -0.73
N HIS A 210 -0.88 22.19 -1.03
CA HIS A 210 0.25 21.43 -1.54
C HIS A 210 0.94 20.68 -0.39
N LYS A 211 1.36 19.46 -0.66
CA LYS A 211 2.02 18.61 0.32
C LYS A 211 3.23 17.92 -0.30
N ALA A 212 4.33 17.88 0.43
CA ALA A 212 5.49 17.06 0.15
C ALA A 212 5.67 16.02 1.25
N ARG A 213 6.25 14.88 0.92
CA ARG A 213 6.72 13.86 1.85
C ARG A 213 8.07 13.35 1.40
N MET A 214 9.03 13.28 2.31
CA MET A 214 10.31 12.61 2.09
C MET A 214 10.12 11.10 2.28
N VAL A 215 10.42 10.33 1.26
CA VAL A 215 10.23 8.87 1.23
C VAL A 215 11.58 8.20 0.99
N ALA A 216 11.91 7.23 1.84
CA ALA A 216 13.11 6.40 1.69
C ALA A 216 12.86 5.23 0.75
N ASP A 217 13.86 4.90 -0.07
CA ASP A 217 13.83 3.72 -0.95
C ASP A 217 14.12 2.43 -0.15
N GLY A 218 13.25 2.07 0.79
CA GLY A 218 13.43 0.91 1.69
C GLY A 218 13.47 -0.44 0.97
N HIS A 219 12.97 -0.52 -0.27
CA HIS A 219 13.09 -1.71 -1.10
C HIS A 219 14.56 -2.06 -1.42
N LEU A 220 15.50 -1.11 -1.25
CA LEU A 220 16.95 -1.32 -1.43
C LEU A 220 17.62 -1.89 -0.16
N THR A 221 16.92 -1.97 0.97
CA THR A 221 17.42 -2.56 2.21
C THR A 221 17.18 -4.07 2.22
N GLU A 222 17.99 -4.78 3.00
CA GLU A 222 17.69 -6.18 3.32
C GLU A 222 16.39 -6.24 4.12
N GLY A 223 15.56 -7.24 3.83
CA GLY A 223 14.33 -7.45 4.62
C GLY A 223 14.70 -7.62 6.11
N PRO A 224 13.98 -6.97 7.04
CA PRO A 224 14.15 -7.29 8.43
C PRO A 224 13.93 -8.79 8.66
N LEU A 225 14.67 -9.39 9.59
CA LEU A 225 14.49 -10.79 9.98
C LEU A 225 13.13 -11.03 10.66
N ASP A 226 12.59 -9.99 11.27
CA ASP A 226 11.28 -10.01 11.93
C ASP A 226 10.17 -9.58 10.96
N SER A 227 8.93 -9.97 11.27
CA SER A 227 7.74 -9.48 10.57
C SER A 227 7.73 -7.95 10.55
N VAL A 228 7.37 -7.36 9.42
CA VAL A 228 7.14 -5.90 9.27
C VAL A 228 5.66 -5.54 9.39
N TYR A 229 4.83 -6.52 9.68
CA TYR A 229 3.39 -6.34 9.78
C TYR A 229 3.03 -5.40 10.94
N SER A 230 2.18 -4.44 10.67
CA SER A 230 1.51 -3.61 11.66
C SER A 230 0.02 -3.64 11.36
N GLY A 231 -0.79 -4.09 12.33
CA GLY A 231 -2.23 -4.13 12.20
C GLY A 231 -2.86 -2.73 12.17
N VAL A 232 -4.13 -2.70 11.77
CA VAL A 232 -5.00 -1.51 11.88
C VAL A 232 -6.40 -1.97 12.26
N VAL A 233 -7.17 -1.12 12.94
CA VAL A 233 -8.56 -1.42 13.24
C VAL A 233 -9.36 -1.61 11.95
N SER A 234 -10.09 -2.71 11.86
CA SER A 234 -10.95 -2.99 10.71
C SER A 234 -12.20 -2.10 10.71
N LEU A 235 -12.84 -1.98 9.55
CA LEU A 235 -14.14 -1.29 9.46
C LEU A 235 -15.21 -1.96 10.36
N ARG A 236 -15.13 -3.29 10.51
CA ARG A 236 -16.01 -4.04 11.41
C ARG A 236 -15.73 -3.67 12.87
N GLY A 237 -14.46 -3.60 13.24
CA GLY A 237 -14.02 -3.16 14.56
C GLY A 237 -14.49 -1.75 14.89
N LEU A 238 -14.31 -0.81 13.97
CA LEU A 238 -14.79 0.56 14.15
C LEU A 238 -16.31 0.62 14.34
N ARG A 239 -17.08 -0.11 13.53
CA ARG A 239 -18.54 -0.20 13.71
C ARG A 239 -18.93 -0.78 15.07
N MET A 240 -18.20 -1.79 15.54
CA MET A 240 -18.40 -2.37 16.88
C MET A 240 -18.11 -1.34 17.97
N LEU A 241 -17.03 -0.57 17.86
CA LEU A 241 -16.70 0.47 18.83
C LEU A 241 -17.78 1.54 18.91
N VAL A 242 -18.29 1.99 17.76
CA VAL A 242 -19.39 2.99 17.73
C VAL A 242 -20.67 2.42 18.33
N PHE A 243 -20.99 1.16 18.04
CA PHE A 243 -22.14 0.48 18.65
C PHE A 243 -22.00 0.38 20.17
N LEU A 244 -20.82 0.02 20.69
CA LEU A 244 -20.55 -0.05 22.12
C LEU A 244 -20.62 1.35 22.77
N ALA A 245 -20.20 2.40 22.06
CA ALA A 245 -20.34 3.77 22.53
C ALA A 245 -21.81 4.16 22.75
N GLU A 246 -22.65 3.94 21.75
CA GLU A 246 -24.08 4.26 21.84
C GLU A 246 -24.79 3.42 22.93
N LEU A 247 -24.46 2.12 23.00
CA LEU A 247 -25.05 1.22 24.01
C LEU A 247 -24.73 1.64 25.45
N ASN A 248 -23.55 2.19 25.69
CA ASN A 248 -23.07 2.55 27.03
C ASN A 248 -23.10 4.08 27.31
N GLY A 249 -23.67 4.89 26.41
CA GLY A 249 -23.71 6.32 26.53
C GLY A 249 -22.35 6.99 26.61
N LEU A 250 -21.37 6.46 25.84
CA LEU A 250 -20.01 7.00 25.75
C LEU A 250 -19.91 7.99 24.59
N GLU A 251 -19.01 8.95 24.72
CA GLU A 251 -18.64 9.85 23.63
C GLU A 251 -17.66 9.17 22.67
N THR A 252 -17.80 9.47 21.38
CA THR A 252 -16.88 9.02 20.34
C THR A 252 -16.17 10.22 19.75
N TRP A 253 -14.87 10.29 19.93
CA TRP A 253 -14.00 11.31 19.34
C TRP A 253 -13.08 10.73 18.30
N ALA A 254 -12.66 11.56 17.34
CA ALA A 254 -11.61 11.24 16.40
C ALA A 254 -10.42 12.20 16.59
N THR A 255 -9.22 11.73 16.31
CA THR A 255 -8.02 12.53 16.25
C THR A 255 -6.97 11.88 15.35
N ASP A 256 -6.11 12.69 14.73
CA ASP A 256 -4.96 12.27 13.91
C ASP A 256 -3.67 12.58 14.67
N ILE A 257 -2.72 11.66 14.69
CA ILE A 257 -1.38 11.88 15.24
C ILE A 257 -0.46 12.38 14.12
N GLY A 258 -0.12 13.67 14.20
CA GLY A 258 0.75 14.29 13.21
C GLY A 258 2.14 13.67 13.17
N ASN A 259 2.61 13.31 11.97
CA ASN A 259 3.94 12.73 11.74
C ASN A 259 4.23 11.45 12.55
N ALA A 260 3.23 10.60 12.73
CA ALA A 260 3.25 9.42 13.58
C ALA A 260 4.52 8.56 13.45
N TYR A 261 4.97 8.26 12.23
CA TYR A 261 6.19 7.47 12.03
C TYR A 261 7.43 8.12 12.64
N LEU A 262 7.56 9.44 12.58
CA LEU A 262 8.71 10.15 13.11
C LEU A 262 8.77 10.15 14.66
N GLU A 263 7.67 9.76 15.32
CA GLU A 263 7.65 9.54 16.77
C GLU A 263 8.44 8.28 17.20
N ALA A 264 8.71 7.37 16.26
CA ALA A 264 9.43 6.12 16.51
C ALA A 264 10.85 6.17 15.94
N GLU A 265 11.77 5.44 16.58
CA GLU A 265 13.12 5.26 16.08
C GLU A 265 13.19 4.07 15.13
N THR A 266 13.98 4.21 14.04
CA THR A 266 14.27 3.06 13.17
C THR A 266 15.36 2.17 13.77
N LYS A 267 15.24 0.86 13.52
CA LYS A 267 16.35 -0.09 13.78
C LYS A 267 17.16 -0.40 12.51
N GLU A 268 16.73 0.16 11.37
CA GLU A 268 17.43 -0.03 10.11
C GLU A 268 18.71 0.82 10.07
N ARG A 269 19.83 0.21 9.72
CA ARG A 269 21.15 0.86 9.65
C ARG A 269 21.33 1.46 8.26
N VAL A 270 20.75 2.63 8.03
CA VAL A 270 20.73 3.27 6.70
C VAL A 270 21.12 4.73 6.79
N TYR A 271 21.71 5.22 5.68
CA TYR A 271 22.07 6.62 5.52
C TYR A 271 21.80 7.08 4.08
N ILE A 272 21.70 8.38 3.91
CA ILE A 272 21.56 9.04 2.61
C ILE A 272 22.71 10.03 2.40
N ILE A 273 22.91 10.42 1.15
CA ILE A 273 23.63 11.65 0.82
C ILE A 273 22.56 12.68 0.48
N ALA A 274 22.55 13.77 1.21
CA ALA A 274 21.58 14.85 1.06
C ALA A 274 21.63 15.42 -0.37
N GLY A 275 20.47 15.55 -1.00
CA GLY A 275 20.31 16.18 -2.30
C GLY A 275 20.12 17.70 -2.20
N ALA A 276 19.88 18.33 -3.36
CA ALA A 276 19.70 19.78 -3.45
C ALA A 276 18.48 20.31 -2.67
N GLU A 277 17.51 19.45 -2.37
CA GLU A 277 16.35 19.79 -1.52
C GLU A 277 16.74 20.16 -0.10
N PHE A 278 17.85 19.65 0.41
CA PHE A 278 18.34 19.90 1.76
C PHE A 278 19.13 21.25 1.88
N GLY A 279 19.28 22.01 0.79
CA GLY A 279 19.93 23.33 0.81
C GLY A 279 21.39 23.24 1.27
N ASP A 280 21.71 23.91 2.38
CA ASP A 280 23.08 23.97 2.92
C ASP A 280 23.67 22.60 3.31
N LEU A 281 22.83 21.62 3.51
CA LEU A 281 23.25 20.24 3.80
C LEU A 281 23.48 19.41 2.53
N GLU A 282 23.38 19.97 1.34
CA GLU A 282 23.63 19.22 0.10
C GLU A 282 25.02 18.55 0.13
N GLY A 283 25.06 17.26 -0.19
CA GLY A 283 26.30 16.46 -0.15
C GLY A 283 26.71 15.97 1.24
N HIS A 284 25.97 16.30 2.29
CA HIS A 284 26.21 15.75 3.62
C HIS A 284 25.75 14.29 3.74
N THR A 285 26.46 13.53 4.55
CA THR A 285 26.06 12.17 4.93
C THR A 285 25.10 12.24 6.11
N LEU A 286 23.84 11.91 5.86
CA LEU A 286 22.78 11.95 6.85
C LEU A 286 22.35 10.53 7.22
N VAL A 287 22.58 10.13 8.47
CA VAL A 287 22.12 8.84 9.02
C VAL A 287 20.66 8.98 9.42
N ILE A 288 19.80 8.06 8.96
CA ILE A 288 18.38 8.05 9.30
C ILE A 288 18.21 7.46 10.71
N PHE A 289 17.61 8.22 11.61
CA PHE A 289 17.40 7.82 13.00
C PHE A 289 15.94 7.51 13.33
N LYS A 290 14.99 8.16 12.65
CA LYS A 290 13.55 7.94 12.85
C LYS A 290 12.96 7.01 11.79
N ALA A 291 11.79 6.44 12.09
CA ALA A 291 11.05 5.61 11.17
C ALA A 291 10.47 6.48 10.03
N LEU A 292 11.30 6.72 9.02
CA LEU A 292 10.96 7.54 7.86
C LEU A 292 10.00 6.77 6.92
N TYR A 293 9.09 7.48 6.26
CA TYR A 293 8.23 6.91 5.21
C TYR A 293 9.07 6.15 4.18
N GLY A 294 8.59 4.96 3.78
CA GLY A 294 9.26 4.12 2.80
C GLY A 294 10.29 3.13 3.34
N LEU A 295 10.74 3.25 4.60
CA LEU A 295 11.49 2.17 5.25
C LEU A 295 10.56 1.01 5.57
N ARG A 296 11.05 -0.22 5.40
CA ARG A 296 10.21 -1.43 5.52
C ARG A 296 9.63 -1.61 6.93
N SER A 297 10.36 -1.21 7.95
CA SER A 297 9.95 -1.39 9.35
C SER A 297 9.21 -0.21 9.96
N SER A 298 9.00 0.91 9.23
CA SER A 298 8.46 2.15 9.82
C SER A 298 7.10 1.97 10.43
N GLY A 299 6.19 1.27 9.75
CA GLY A 299 4.85 0.97 10.29
C GLY A 299 4.92 0.19 11.59
N LEU A 300 5.72 -0.89 11.63
CA LEU A 300 5.90 -1.69 12.84
C LEU A 300 6.53 -0.87 13.99
N ARG A 301 7.55 -0.06 13.72
CA ARG A 301 8.21 0.76 14.76
C ARG A 301 7.23 1.76 15.38
N TRP A 302 6.41 2.41 14.55
CA TRP A 302 5.35 3.27 15.04
C TRP A 302 4.31 2.51 15.86
N HIS A 303 3.83 1.38 15.35
CA HIS A 303 2.84 0.54 16.04
C HIS A 303 3.37 0.10 17.41
N GLU A 304 4.61 -0.39 17.52
CA GLU A 304 5.25 -0.76 18.78
C GLU A 304 5.32 0.44 19.75
N ARG A 305 5.80 1.59 19.26
CA ARG A 305 5.92 2.81 20.05
C ARG A 305 4.59 3.27 20.63
N PHE A 306 3.54 3.26 19.81
CA PHE A 306 2.21 3.66 20.24
C PHE A 306 1.56 2.62 21.15
N ALA A 307 1.71 1.35 20.86
CA ALA A 307 1.26 0.26 21.73
C ALA A 307 1.86 0.34 23.14
N ASP A 308 3.14 0.71 23.27
CA ASP A 308 3.77 0.90 24.58
C ASP A 308 3.16 2.09 25.32
N CYS A 309 2.83 3.19 24.63
CA CYS A 309 2.11 4.31 25.24
C CYS A 309 0.73 3.89 25.77
N LEU A 310 -0.02 3.12 24.97
CA LEU A 310 -1.34 2.64 25.37
C LEU A 310 -1.27 1.68 26.57
N ARG A 311 -0.27 0.79 26.62
CA ARG A 311 -0.03 -0.08 27.79
C ARG A 311 0.31 0.73 29.04
N ASP A 312 1.15 1.75 28.91
CA ASP A 312 1.52 2.64 30.02
C ASP A 312 0.31 3.47 30.52
N MET A 313 -0.67 3.73 29.65
CA MET A 313 -1.96 4.33 30.01
C MET A 313 -2.95 3.29 30.61
N GLY A 314 -2.58 2.02 30.73
CA GLY A 314 -3.40 0.96 31.28
C GLY A 314 -4.36 0.30 30.28
N PHE A 315 -4.22 0.58 28.98
CA PHE A 315 -4.98 -0.12 27.96
C PHE A 315 -4.35 -1.48 27.62
N THR A 316 -5.19 -2.42 27.28
CA THR A 316 -4.79 -3.76 26.78
C THR A 316 -5.43 -4.01 25.41
N PRO A 317 -4.75 -4.69 24.48
CA PRO A 317 -5.34 -5.02 23.19
C PRO A 317 -6.46 -6.04 23.34
N SER A 318 -7.51 -5.90 22.55
CA SER A 318 -8.57 -6.89 22.45
C SER A 318 -8.05 -8.19 21.84
N LYS A 319 -8.50 -9.32 22.35
CA LYS A 319 -8.15 -10.63 21.77
C LYS A 319 -8.80 -10.89 20.39
N ALA A 320 -9.94 -10.25 20.13
CA ALA A 320 -10.66 -10.43 18.87
C ALA A 320 -10.07 -9.54 17.74
N GLU A 321 -9.55 -8.38 18.09
CA GLU A 321 -8.95 -7.42 17.17
C GLU A 321 -7.89 -6.61 17.91
N PRO A 322 -6.61 -6.91 17.72
CA PRO A 322 -5.50 -6.35 18.51
C PRO A 322 -5.38 -4.82 18.45
N ASP A 323 -5.87 -4.19 17.38
CA ASP A 323 -5.83 -2.74 17.19
C ASP A 323 -7.05 -2.01 17.79
N ILE A 324 -7.91 -2.76 18.50
CA ILE A 324 -8.86 -2.26 19.48
C ILE A 324 -8.25 -2.38 20.86
N TRP A 325 -7.95 -1.26 21.46
CA TRP A 325 -7.40 -1.16 22.81
C TRP A 325 -8.51 -0.85 23.80
N MET A 326 -8.47 -1.47 24.97
CA MET A 326 -9.52 -1.32 25.98
C MET A 326 -8.94 -1.28 27.39
N ARG A 327 -9.57 -0.47 28.25
CA ARG A 327 -9.29 -0.47 29.69
C ARG A 327 -10.59 -0.29 30.47
N PRO A 328 -10.72 -0.89 31.68
CA PRO A 328 -11.89 -0.68 32.53
C PRO A 328 -11.90 0.74 33.11
N ASN A 329 -13.08 1.37 33.15
CA ASN A 329 -13.31 2.64 33.83
C ASN A 329 -14.68 2.64 34.48
N GLY A 330 -14.73 2.35 35.80
CA GLY A 330 -15.95 2.20 36.56
C GLY A 330 -16.79 0.98 36.13
N ASP A 331 -18.00 1.22 35.69
CA ASP A 331 -18.97 0.21 35.20
C ASP A 331 -18.89 -0.05 33.69
N ALA A 332 -18.01 0.64 33.00
CA ALA A 332 -17.82 0.52 31.55
C ALA A 332 -16.35 0.32 31.18
N TYR A 333 -16.10 0.17 29.90
CA TYR A 333 -14.76 0.19 29.31
C TYR A 333 -14.57 1.46 28.49
N GLU A 334 -13.36 1.95 28.43
CA GLU A 334 -12.90 2.92 27.43
C GLU A 334 -12.17 2.16 26.32
N TYR A 335 -12.30 2.65 25.10
CA TYR A 335 -11.73 1.99 23.94
C TYR A 335 -10.98 3.00 23.08
N ILE A 336 -9.93 2.50 22.41
CA ILE A 336 -9.22 3.22 21.35
C ILE A 336 -9.09 2.28 20.17
N GLY A 337 -9.67 2.66 19.03
CA GLY A 337 -9.43 2.01 17.74
C GLY A 337 -8.29 2.73 17.03
N VAL A 338 -7.27 1.98 16.63
CA VAL A 338 -6.04 2.52 16.03
C VAL A 338 -5.98 2.17 14.55
N TYR A 339 -5.90 3.17 13.69
CA TYR A 339 -5.66 3.01 12.26
C TYR A 339 -4.44 3.85 11.85
N VAL A 340 -3.26 3.31 12.02
CA VAL A 340 -1.96 3.96 11.84
C VAL A 340 -1.86 5.23 12.72
N ASP A 341 -2.16 6.40 12.16
CA ASP A 341 -2.14 7.73 12.78
C ASP A 341 -3.55 8.23 13.16
N ASP A 342 -4.59 7.64 12.59
CA ASP A 342 -5.98 7.97 12.90
C ASP A 342 -6.49 7.18 14.12
N LEU A 343 -7.04 7.87 15.10
CA LEU A 343 -7.59 7.28 16.32
C LEU A 343 -9.09 7.53 16.43
N ALA A 344 -9.84 6.51 16.83
CA ALA A 344 -11.18 6.61 17.35
C ALA A 344 -11.13 6.38 18.88
N ILE A 345 -11.45 7.39 19.67
CA ILE A 345 -11.41 7.36 21.15
C ILE A 345 -12.84 7.32 21.67
N ILE A 346 -13.19 6.26 22.40
CA ILE A 346 -14.51 6.02 22.97
C ILE A 346 -14.39 5.97 24.49
N ALA A 347 -14.96 6.95 25.16
CA ALA A 347 -14.87 7.11 26.62
C ALA A 347 -16.02 7.98 27.12
N ARG A 348 -16.18 8.08 28.46
CA ARG A 348 -17.04 9.11 29.06
C ARG A 348 -16.46 10.50 28.86
N ASN A 349 -15.15 10.63 28.88
CA ASN A 349 -14.42 11.88 28.64
C ASN A 349 -13.20 11.61 27.71
N PRO A 350 -13.38 11.50 26.38
CA PRO A 350 -12.29 11.28 25.47
C PRO A 350 -11.22 12.36 25.50
N GLY A 351 -11.60 13.59 25.88
CA GLY A 351 -10.69 14.73 26.03
C GLY A 351 -9.57 14.49 27.03
N GLU A 352 -9.82 13.75 28.11
CA GLU A 352 -8.78 13.38 29.09
C GLU A 352 -7.73 12.48 28.49
N ILE A 353 -8.16 11.49 27.68
CA ILE A 353 -7.25 10.59 26.96
C ILE A 353 -6.41 11.38 25.96
N ALA A 354 -7.04 12.25 25.17
CA ALA A 354 -6.35 13.13 24.23
C ALA A 354 -5.35 14.05 24.93
N ASN A 355 -5.72 14.64 26.06
CA ASN A 355 -4.82 15.48 26.86
C ASN A 355 -3.60 14.71 27.39
N VAL A 356 -3.76 13.45 27.81
CA VAL A 356 -2.64 12.60 28.23
C VAL A 356 -1.71 12.31 27.07
N LEU A 357 -2.24 11.98 25.89
CA LEU A 357 -1.44 11.78 24.68
C LEU A 357 -0.61 13.02 24.31
N GLN A 358 -1.19 14.22 24.47
CA GLN A 358 -0.48 15.47 24.19
C GLN A 358 0.51 15.86 25.29
N SER A 359 0.10 15.79 26.57
CA SER A 359 0.90 16.35 27.66
C SER A 359 1.98 15.40 28.19
N LYS A 360 1.68 14.10 28.26
CA LYS A 360 2.63 13.10 28.78
C LYS A 360 3.53 12.52 27.68
N TYR A 361 2.96 12.28 26.48
CA TYR A 361 3.71 11.64 25.40
C TYR A 361 4.13 12.60 24.28
N ASN A 362 3.74 13.87 24.39
CA ASN A 362 4.05 14.97 23.46
C ASN A 362 3.58 14.73 22.00
N PHE A 363 2.58 13.86 21.79
CA PHE A 363 2.06 13.65 20.45
C PHE A 363 1.34 14.90 19.93
N LYS A 364 1.58 15.26 18.69
CA LYS A 364 0.92 16.37 18.01
C LYS A 364 -0.43 15.91 17.46
N LEU A 365 -1.50 16.09 18.24
CA LEU A 365 -2.84 15.72 17.81
C LEU A 365 -3.44 16.79 16.89
N LYS A 366 -4.19 16.34 15.87
CA LYS A 366 -4.89 17.18 14.90
C LYS A 366 -6.34 16.73 14.76
N GLY A 367 -7.26 17.70 14.59
CA GLY A 367 -8.67 17.40 14.38
C GLY A 367 -9.34 16.70 15.56
N THR A 368 -8.83 16.92 16.79
CA THR A 368 -9.32 16.28 18.01
C THR A 368 -10.71 16.82 18.38
N GLY A 369 -11.68 15.94 18.50
CA GLY A 369 -13.03 16.30 18.92
C GLY A 369 -14.07 15.23 18.60
N PRO A 370 -15.36 15.51 18.83
CA PRO A 370 -16.45 14.62 18.49
C PRO A 370 -16.36 14.16 17.03
N ILE A 371 -16.55 12.87 16.81
CA ILE A 371 -16.38 12.26 15.49
C ILE A 371 -17.42 12.81 14.50
N THR A 372 -16.94 13.37 13.40
CA THR A 372 -17.78 13.81 12.27
C THR A 372 -17.33 13.18 10.95
N PHE A 373 -16.05 12.82 10.88
CA PHE A 373 -15.45 12.16 9.74
C PHE A 373 -14.28 11.31 10.21
N HIS A 374 -14.21 10.03 9.78
CA HIS A 374 -13.12 9.14 10.15
C HIS A 374 -13.02 8.00 9.12
N LEU A 375 -11.82 7.65 8.70
CA LEU A 375 -11.53 6.59 7.72
C LEU A 375 -12.43 6.65 6.46
N GLY A 376 -12.60 7.85 5.90
CA GLY A 376 -13.37 8.04 4.67
C GLY A 376 -14.89 8.06 4.87
N MET A 377 -15.40 7.97 6.11
CA MET A 377 -16.82 7.94 6.41
C MET A 377 -17.26 9.19 7.18
N ASP A 378 -18.47 9.64 6.87
CA ASP A 378 -19.16 10.70 7.61
C ASP A 378 -19.95 10.12 8.78
N PHE A 379 -19.90 10.79 9.92
CA PHE A 379 -20.65 10.47 11.11
C PHE A 379 -21.59 11.63 11.43
N PHE A 380 -22.87 11.37 11.60
CA PHE A 380 -23.87 12.37 11.90
C PHE A 380 -25.05 11.74 12.64
N ARG A 381 -25.82 12.57 13.36
CA ARG A 381 -27.08 12.12 13.95
C ARG A 381 -28.25 12.55 13.05
N ASP A 382 -29.19 11.64 12.88
CA ASP A 382 -30.44 11.94 12.19
C ASP A 382 -31.42 12.72 13.09
N SER A 383 -32.65 12.96 12.57
CA SER A 383 -33.71 13.67 13.28
C SER A 383 -34.15 12.99 14.60
N ASP A 384 -33.98 11.68 14.69
CA ASP A 384 -34.35 10.87 15.85
C ASP A 384 -33.19 10.71 16.83
N GLY A 385 -32.05 11.35 16.54
CA GLY A 385 -30.84 11.30 17.35
C GLY A 385 -29.98 10.03 17.15
N VAL A 386 -30.32 9.19 16.17
CA VAL A 386 -29.56 7.96 15.85
C VAL A 386 -28.26 8.32 15.17
N LEU A 387 -27.15 7.75 15.65
CA LEU A 387 -25.85 7.93 15.03
C LEU A 387 -25.76 7.13 13.72
N CYS A 388 -25.59 7.85 12.62
CA CYS A 388 -25.47 7.31 11.27
C CYS A 388 -24.03 7.36 10.78
N ILE A 389 -23.62 6.32 10.07
CA ILE A 389 -22.33 6.23 9.38
C ILE A 389 -22.60 6.11 7.88
N ALA A 390 -22.02 6.99 7.07
CA ALA A 390 -22.23 6.99 5.62
C ALA A 390 -20.97 7.41 4.85
N ALA A 391 -20.76 6.85 3.67
CA ALA A 391 -19.67 7.21 2.77
C ALA A 391 -20.09 8.33 1.78
N ARG A 392 -20.77 9.40 2.26
CA ARG A 392 -21.35 10.44 1.40
C ARG A 392 -20.34 11.11 0.50
N LYS A 393 -19.23 11.60 1.07
CA LYS A 393 -18.16 12.26 0.30
C LYS A 393 -17.54 11.35 -0.74
N TYR A 394 -17.45 10.06 -0.44
CA TYR A 394 -16.95 9.07 -1.41
C TYR A 394 -17.90 8.93 -2.60
N VAL A 395 -19.19 8.74 -2.33
CA VAL A 395 -20.23 8.65 -3.36
C VAL A 395 -20.33 9.94 -4.19
N GLU A 396 -20.30 11.11 -3.55
CA GLU A 396 -20.28 12.41 -4.22
C GLU A 396 -19.10 12.53 -5.19
N LYS A 397 -17.91 12.10 -4.75
CA LYS A 397 -16.71 12.09 -5.60
C LYS A 397 -16.86 11.16 -6.81
N MET A 398 -17.45 9.98 -6.62
CA MET A 398 -17.73 9.06 -7.73
C MET A 398 -18.68 9.68 -8.74
N VAL A 399 -19.78 10.29 -8.26
CA VAL A 399 -20.75 10.99 -9.11
C VAL A 399 -20.10 12.15 -9.86
N MET A 400 -19.27 12.96 -9.18
CA MET A 400 -18.52 14.04 -9.84
C MET A 400 -17.59 13.52 -10.94
N THR A 401 -16.89 12.41 -10.69
CA THR A 401 -16.02 11.79 -11.69
C THR A 401 -16.82 11.32 -12.90
N TYR A 402 -17.97 10.70 -12.66
CA TYR A 402 -18.90 10.32 -13.72
C TYR A 402 -19.37 11.53 -14.53
N GLU A 403 -19.84 12.59 -13.87
CA GLU A 403 -20.30 13.83 -14.52
C GLU A 403 -19.21 14.49 -15.38
N GLN A 404 -17.97 14.50 -14.91
CA GLN A 404 -16.84 15.04 -15.66
C GLN A 404 -16.58 14.28 -16.98
N HIS A 405 -16.82 12.97 -16.99
CA HIS A 405 -16.59 12.13 -18.16
C HIS A 405 -17.77 12.10 -19.13
N PHE A 406 -18.98 12.02 -18.61
CA PHE A 406 -20.19 11.86 -19.44
C PHE A 406 -20.97 13.15 -19.66
N GLY A 407 -20.57 14.25 -19.01
CA GLY A 407 -21.26 15.55 -19.12
C GLY A 407 -22.68 15.61 -18.54
N SER A 408 -23.12 14.54 -17.86
CA SER A 408 -24.43 14.42 -17.24
C SER A 408 -24.37 13.56 -15.96
N LYS A 409 -25.32 13.79 -15.06
CA LYS A 409 -25.49 12.96 -13.87
C LYS A 409 -25.96 11.55 -14.23
N PRO A 410 -25.58 10.54 -13.42
CA PRO A 410 -26.18 9.21 -13.55
C PRO A 410 -27.69 9.32 -13.46
N SER A 411 -28.41 8.52 -14.27
CA SER A 411 -29.89 8.53 -14.25
C SER A 411 -30.37 8.01 -12.89
N GLN A 412 -31.33 8.72 -12.28
CA GLN A 412 -31.91 8.34 -10.98
C GLN A 412 -33.05 7.31 -11.08
N LYS A 413 -33.37 6.81 -12.29
CA LYS A 413 -34.60 6.05 -12.54
C LYS A 413 -34.42 4.52 -12.56
N PHE A 414 -33.23 4.01 -12.37
CA PHE A 414 -33.01 2.57 -12.41
C PHE A 414 -33.22 1.94 -11.02
N SER A 415 -34.14 1.00 -10.92
CA SER A 415 -34.39 0.17 -9.73
C SER A 415 -33.56 -1.12 -9.74
N SER A 416 -32.89 -1.39 -10.87
CA SER A 416 -32.04 -2.56 -11.11
C SER A 416 -30.79 -2.15 -11.88
N PRO A 417 -29.63 -2.78 -11.66
CA PRO A 417 -28.40 -2.54 -12.43
C PRO A 417 -28.53 -2.84 -13.92
N LEU A 418 -29.44 -3.74 -14.29
CA LEU A 418 -29.73 -4.11 -15.67
C LEU A 418 -31.22 -3.88 -15.97
N GLU A 419 -31.50 -3.50 -17.21
CA GLU A 419 -32.89 -3.40 -17.71
C GLU A 419 -33.50 -4.81 -17.85
N ALA A 420 -34.84 -4.89 -17.78
CA ALA A 420 -35.54 -6.15 -17.98
C ALA A 420 -35.34 -6.63 -19.43
N GLY A 421 -34.79 -7.81 -19.61
CA GLY A 421 -34.45 -8.38 -20.90
C GLY A 421 -33.06 -8.04 -21.43
N ASP A 422 -32.25 -7.36 -20.65
CA ASP A 422 -30.84 -7.13 -20.98
C ASP A 422 -30.05 -8.43 -20.83
N HIS A 423 -29.29 -8.76 -21.87
CA HIS A 423 -28.51 -10.00 -21.97
C HIS A 423 -27.03 -9.65 -22.20
N PRO A 424 -26.28 -9.24 -21.18
CA PRO A 424 -24.89 -8.81 -21.33
C PRO A 424 -23.96 -9.92 -21.87
N GLU A 425 -24.37 -11.19 -21.78
CA GLU A 425 -23.67 -12.33 -22.39
C GLU A 425 -23.73 -12.34 -23.93
N VAL A 426 -24.63 -11.58 -24.51
CA VAL A 426 -24.82 -11.45 -25.98
C VAL A 426 -24.34 -10.09 -26.48
N ASP A 427 -23.42 -9.46 -25.75
CA ASP A 427 -22.89 -8.16 -26.11
C ASP A 427 -22.20 -8.22 -27.46
N SER A 428 -22.72 -7.44 -28.43
CA SER A 428 -22.18 -7.29 -29.77
C SER A 428 -21.63 -5.88 -30.03
N SER A 429 -21.42 -5.10 -28.96
CA SER A 429 -20.82 -3.78 -29.06
C SER A 429 -19.35 -3.84 -29.50
N GLU A 430 -18.85 -2.74 -30.04
CA GLU A 430 -17.44 -2.62 -30.36
C GLU A 430 -16.59 -2.61 -29.07
N PHE A 431 -15.37 -3.14 -29.17
CA PHE A 431 -14.44 -3.08 -28.04
C PHE A 431 -14.10 -1.63 -27.69
N LEU A 432 -14.06 -1.34 -26.39
CA LEU A 432 -13.62 -0.06 -25.89
C LEU A 432 -12.19 0.25 -26.34
N ASP A 433 -11.94 1.50 -26.71
CA ASP A 433 -10.58 1.95 -26.95
C ASP A 433 -9.76 2.02 -25.64
N VAL A 434 -8.46 2.37 -25.73
CA VAL A 434 -7.56 2.42 -24.56
C VAL A 434 -8.02 3.46 -23.52
N THR A 435 -8.63 4.56 -23.96
CA THR A 435 -9.09 5.64 -23.09
C THR A 435 -10.38 5.23 -22.39
N GLU A 436 -11.31 4.67 -23.14
CA GLU A 436 -12.58 4.16 -22.63
C GLU A 436 -12.36 2.96 -21.68
N THR A 437 -11.45 2.06 -22.02
CA THR A 437 -11.05 0.93 -21.13
C THR A 437 -10.54 1.45 -19.78
N ARG A 438 -9.66 2.47 -19.78
CA ARG A 438 -9.15 3.06 -18.53
C ARG A 438 -10.24 3.73 -17.72
N LEU A 439 -11.16 4.44 -18.39
CA LEU A 439 -12.30 5.05 -17.74
C LEU A 439 -13.20 4.00 -17.10
N TYR A 440 -13.55 2.96 -17.86
CA TYR A 440 -14.36 1.84 -17.35
C TYR A 440 -13.71 1.19 -16.12
N GLN A 441 -12.42 0.87 -16.20
CA GLN A 441 -11.67 0.31 -15.07
C GLN A 441 -11.65 1.26 -13.87
N SER A 442 -11.53 2.57 -14.08
CA SER A 442 -11.56 3.57 -13.01
C SER A 442 -12.93 3.64 -12.33
N LEU A 443 -14.03 3.55 -13.10
CA LEU A 443 -15.38 3.58 -12.55
C LEU A 443 -15.71 2.30 -11.78
N ILE A 444 -15.39 1.13 -12.34
CA ILE A 444 -15.63 -0.16 -11.68
C ILE A 444 -14.76 -0.31 -10.44
N GLY A 445 -13.49 0.12 -10.49
CA GLY A 445 -12.60 0.10 -9.33
C GLY A 445 -12.97 1.11 -8.22
N ALA A 446 -13.88 2.05 -8.50
CA ALA A 446 -14.42 2.98 -7.50
C ALA A 446 -15.74 2.48 -6.86
N LEU A 447 -16.40 1.48 -7.43
CA LEU A 447 -17.60 0.85 -6.87
C LEU A 447 -17.27 -0.20 -5.84
#